data_91a45c010dc97c06b1078efbf936607a
#
_entry.id   91a45c010dc97c06b1078efbf936607a
#
_cell.length_a   1.000
_cell.length_b   1.000
_cell.length_c   1.000
_cell.angle_alpha   90.00
_cell.angle_beta   90.00
_cell.angle_gamma   90.00
#
_symmetry.space_group_name_H-M   'P 1'
#
loop_
_entity.id
_entity.type
_entity.pdbx_description
1 polymer ?
#
loop_
_entity_poly.entity_id
_entity_poly.type
_entity_poly.pdbx_seq_one_letter_code
_entity_poly.pdbx_strand_id
1 'polypeptide(L)'
;MINAKLLQLVIEASNDGIVVAEQEGDDNILIYANPAFERLTGYAVDDIIYRDCRFLQGEDRDQPTLQAIREAVKNNQPCRQIIRNYRKDGTPFWNELSITPVFNEADQLTYFIGIQKNVTAEVDALQRVEALEAEIRELKAKLAQN
;
A
#
# COMPACT_ATOMS: atom_id res chain seq x y z
N MET A 1 31.37 1.51 0.16
CA MET A 1 30.49 1.03 1.24
C MET A 1 29.34 2.02 1.44
N ILE A 2 28.11 1.53 1.57
CA ILE A 2 26.95 2.37 1.82
C ILE A 2 26.90 2.73 3.31
N ASN A 3 26.91 4.03 3.62
CA ASN A 3 26.72 4.51 4.98
C ASN A 3 25.26 4.94 5.22
N ALA A 4 24.92 5.23 6.47
CA ALA A 4 23.53 5.57 6.86
C ALA A 4 23.00 6.80 6.09
N LYS A 5 23.84 7.82 5.87
CA LYS A 5 23.42 9.03 5.15
C LYS A 5 23.10 8.73 3.68
N LEU A 6 23.93 7.94 3.01
CA LEU A 6 23.67 7.55 1.63
C LEU A 6 22.43 6.69 1.53
N LEU A 7 22.23 5.77 2.47
CA LEU A 7 21.01 4.94 2.51
C LEU A 7 19.76 5.80 2.68
N GLN A 8 19.80 6.80 3.54
CA GLN A 8 18.68 7.74 3.70
C GLN A 8 18.39 8.48 2.40
N LEU A 9 19.40 8.96 1.69
CA LEU A 9 19.24 9.64 0.41
C LEU A 9 18.61 8.74 -0.64
N VAL A 10 19.00 7.46 -0.66
CA VAL A 10 18.41 6.46 -1.58
C VAL A 10 16.92 6.28 -1.31
N ILE A 11 16.52 6.16 -0.06
CA ILE A 11 15.11 6.01 0.34
C ILE A 11 14.32 7.27 -0.01
N GLU A 12 14.89 8.45 0.23
CA GLU A 12 14.25 9.73 -0.09
C GLU A 12 14.11 9.96 -1.61
N ALA A 13 14.99 9.39 -2.40
CA ALA A 13 14.96 9.50 -3.87
C ALA A 13 14.02 8.50 -4.54
N SER A 14 13.49 7.52 -3.82
CA SER A 14 12.58 6.53 -4.37
C SER A 14 11.31 7.18 -4.92
N ASN A 15 10.81 6.67 -6.06
CA ASN A 15 9.53 7.06 -6.63
C ASN A 15 8.36 6.36 -5.95
N ASP A 16 8.60 5.25 -5.27
CA ASP A 16 7.59 4.54 -4.49
C ASP A 16 7.57 5.06 -3.05
N GLY A 17 6.38 5.05 -2.44
CA GLY A 17 6.23 5.44 -1.05
C GLY A 17 6.86 4.40 -0.12
N ILE A 18 7.76 4.82 0.75
CA ILE A 18 8.40 3.94 1.73
C ILE A 18 8.07 4.46 3.12
N VAL A 19 7.53 3.57 3.94
CA VAL A 19 7.24 3.85 5.35
C VAL A 19 7.89 2.82 6.24
N VAL A 20 8.19 3.22 7.46
CA VAL A 20 8.61 2.33 8.53
C VAL A 20 7.63 2.47 9.68
N ALA A 21 7.13 1.35 10.16
CA ALA A 21 6.25 1.28 11.33
C ALA A 21 6.89 0.44 12.42
N GLU A 22 6.71 0.87 13.66
CA GLU A 22 7.10 0.12 14.84
C GLU A 22 5.88 -0.63 15.37
N GLN A 23 6.04 -1.91 15.68
CA GLN A 23 4.98 -2.70 16.27
C GLN A 23 4.85 -2.35 17.75
N GLU A 24 3.68 -1.86 18.14
CA GLU A 24 3.31 -1.56 19.53
C GLU A 24 2.01 -2.30 19.87
N GLY A 25 2.14 -3.48 20.48
CA GLY A 25 0.98 -4.35 20.75
C GLY A 25 0.30 -4.78 19.45
N ASP A 26 -0.97 -4.44 19.29
CA ASP A 26 -1.75 -4.72 18.08
C ASP A 26 -1.67 -3.60 17.05
N ASP A 27 -1.01 -2.51 17.36
CA ASP A 27 -0.88 -1.35 16.48
C ASP A 27 0.49 -1.32 15.81
N ASN A 28 0.52 -0.72 14.61
CA ASN A 28 1.74 -0.50 13.84
C ASN A 28 1.88 1.00 13.61
N ILE A 29 2.73 1.62 14.39
CA ILE A 29 2.85 3.07 14.49
C ILE A 29 3.90 3.58 13.52
N LEU A 30 3.52 4.53 12.68
CA LEU A 30 4.43 5.14 11.71
C LEU A 30 5.52 5.94 12.41
N ILE A 31 6.78 5.63 12.09
CA ILE A 31 7.95 6.36 12.60
C ILE A 31 8.73 7.03 11.48
N TYR A 32 8.49 6.66 10.23
CA TYR A 32 9.15 7.26 9.07
C TYR A 32 8.27 7.13 7.82
N ALA A 33 8.30 8.15 6.97
CA ALA A 33 7.76 8.10 5.61
C ALA A 33 8.64 8.96 4.70
N ASN A 34 8.88 8.49 3.48
CA ASN A 34 9.69 9.25 2.51
C ASN A 34 8.84 10.27 1.73
N PRO A 35 9.49 11.19 0.97
CA PRO A 35 8.76 12.20 0.20
C PRO A 35 7.77 11.62 -0.82
N ALA A 36 8.07 10.48 -1.43
CA ALA A 36 7.16 9.84 -2.38
C ALA A 36 5.83 9.44 -1.72
N PHE A 37 5.86 9.01 -0.47
CA PHE A 37 4.64 8.71 0.30
C PHE A 37 3.78 9.98 0.50
N GLU A 38 4.41 11.11 0.81
CA GLU A 38 3.67 12.38 0.92
C GLU A 38 3.02 12.77 -0.40
N ARG A 39 3.74 12.65 -1.51
CA ARG A 39 3.20 12.96 -2.85
C ARG A 39 2.05 12.02 -3.22
N LEU A 40 2.17 10.75 -2.91
CA LEU A 40 1.16 9.75 -3.22
C LEU A 40 -0.13 9.96 -2.43
N THR A 41 -0.02 10.26 -1.14
CA THR A 41 -1.16 10.26 -0.22
C THR A 41 -1.73 11.66 0.06
N GLY A 42 -0.96 12.70 -0.19
CA GLY A 42 -1.31 14.07 0.15
C GLY A 42 -1.17 14.41 1.64
N TYR A 43 -0.74 13.46 2.45
CA TYR A 43 -0.46 13.73 3.87
C TYR A 43 0.97 14.20 4.06
N ALA A 44 1.15 15.24 4.87
CA ALA A 44 2.48 15.62 5.33
C ALA A 44 2.96 14.61 6.40
N VAL A 45 4.23 14.28 6.39
CA VAL A 45 4.79 13.30 7.34
C VAL A 45 4.49 13.71 8.80
N ASP A 46 4.65 14.99 9.11
CA ASP A 46 4.42 15.50 10.48
C ASP A 46 2.97 15.28 10.97
N ASP A 47 2.01 15.16 10.03
CA ASP A 47 0.60 14.94 10.38
C ASP A 47 0.29 13.47 10.65
N ILE A 48 1.13 12.55 10.21
CA ILE A 48 0.85 11.11 10.27
C ILE A 48 1.83 10.31 11.13
N ILE A 49 2.96 10.89 11.48
CA ILE A 49 3.92 10.25 12.39
C ILE A 49 3.23 9.94 13.73
N TYR A 50 3.52 8.78 14.27
CA TYR A 50 2.94 8.20 15.48
C TYR A 50 1.46 7.81 15.36
N ARG A 51 0.90 7.80 14.15
CA ARG A 51 -0.43 7.24 13.89
C ARG A 51 -0.33 5.79 13.42
N ASP A 52 -1.37 5.01 13.69
CA ASP A 52 -1.48 3.67 13.11
C ASP A 52 -1.65 3.74 11.58
N CYS A 53 -1.01 2.82 10.87
CA CYS A 53 -0.98 2.82 9.40
C CYS A 53 -2.35 2.62 8.74
N ARG A 54 -3.37 2.22 9.47
CA ARG A 54 -4.71 1.91 8.93
C ARG A 54 -5.49 3.14 8.48
N PHE A 55 -5.01 4.36 8.76
CA PHE A 55 -5.72 5.59 8.38
C PHE A 55 -5.96 5.74 6.87
N LEU A 56 -5.10 5.16 6.03
CA LEU A 56 -5.26 5.20 4.57
C LEU A 56 -6.44 4.38 4.04
N GLN A 57 -7.00 3.51 4.85
CA GLN A 57 -8.16 2.70 4.46
C GLN A 57 -9.47 3.49 4.54
N GLY A 58 -9.48 4.58 5.28
CA GLY A 58 -10.69 5.35 5.52
C GLY A 58 -11.76 4.47 6.16
N GLU A 59 -12.98 4.53 5.63
CA GLU A 59 -14.09 3.68 6.04
C GLU A 59 -14.19 2.36 5.26
N ASP A 60 -13.34 2.17 4.24
CA ASP A 60 -13.33 1.02 3.33
C ASP A 60 -12.52 -0.14 3.90
N ARG A 61 -12.96 -0.66 5.04
CA ARG A 61 -12.23 -1.65 5.84
C ARG A 61 -12.65 -3.10 5.59
N ASP A 62 -13.63 -3.31 4.71
CA ASP A 62 -14.17 -4.64 4.39
C ASP A 62 -13.55 -5.25 3.14
N GLN A 63 -12.47 -4.69 2.65
CA GLN A 63 -11.78 -5.21 1.48
C GLN A 63 -11.24 -6.62 1.76
N PRO A 64 -11.48 -7.61 0.88
CA PRO A 64 -11.04 -9.00 1.13
C PRO A 64 -9.55 -9.15 1.34
N THR A 65 -8.73 -8.34 0.65
CA THR A 65 -7.27 -8.39 0.75
C THR A 65 -6.73 -7.92 2.10
N LEU A 66 -7.52 -7.16 2.88
CA LEU A 66 -7.09 -6.68 4.19
C LEU A 66 -6.92 -7.82 5.20
N GLN A 67 -7.68 -8.91 5.06
CA GLN A 67 -7.54 -10.07 5.93
C GLN A 67 -6.16 -10.73 5.78
N ALA A 68 -5.69 -10.86 4.54
CA ALA A 68 -4.35 -11.40 4.27
C ALA A 68 -3.25 -10.53 4.89
N ILE A 69 -3.41 -9.21 4.82
CA ILE A 69 -2.47 -8.27 5.44
C ILE A 69 -2.48 -8.41 6.96
N ARG A 70 -3.66 -8.46 7.58
CA ARG A 70 -3.79 -8.61 9.03
C ARG A 70 -3.14 -9.88 9.53
N GLU A 71 -3.36 -10.99 8.83
CA GLU A 71 -2.76 -12.28 9.18
C GLU A 71 -1.24 -12.27 9.05
N ALA A 72 -0.73 -11.70 7.95
CA ALA A 72 0.71 -11.60 7.74
C ALA A 72 1.39 -10.75 8.82
N VAL A 73 0.82 -9.59 9.14
CA VAL A 73 1.35 -8.71 10.19
C VAL A 73 1.31 -9.40 11.55
N LYS A 74 0.21 -10.05 11.89
CA LYS A 74 0.05 -10.78 13.15
C LYS A 74 1.10 -11.88 13.31
N ASN A 75 1.46 -12.55 12.22
CA ASN A 75 2.39 -13.67 12.22
C ASN A 75 3.83 -13.27 11.86
N ASN A 76 4.11 -11.98 11.76
CA ASN A 76 5.42 -11.44 11.35
C ASN A 76 5.91 -12.05 10.04
N GLN A 77 5.02 -12.11 9.04
CA GLN A 77 5.31 -12.63 7.71
C GLN A 77 5.25 -11.52 6.67
N PRO A 78 6.06 -11.60 5.61
CA PRO A 78 5.95 -10.66 4.49
C PRO A 78 4.62 -10.85 3.76
N CYS A 79 4.11 -9.76 3.19
CA CYS A 79 2.85 -9.77 2.47
C CYS A 79 2.89 -8.74 1.33
N ARG A 80 2.22 -9.05 0.22
CA ARG A 80 2.05 -8.15 -0.90
C ARG A 80 0.62 -8.26 -1.40
N GLN A 81 -0.12 -7.16 -1.33
CA GLN A 81 -1.53 -7.10 -1.72
C GLN A 81 -1.83 -5.78 -2.43
N ILE A 82 -2.82 -5.81 -3.31
CA ILE A 82 -3.38 -4.58 -3.89
C ILE A 82 -4.62 -4.22 -3.08
N ILE A 83 -4.62 -3.02 -2.52
CA ILE A 83 -5.72 -2.51 -1.69
C ILE A 83 -6.16 -1.13 -2.18
N ARG A 84 -7.41 -0.79 -1.90
CA ARG A 84 -7.92 0.54 -2.16
C ARG A 84 -7.63 1.43 -0.96
N ASN A 85 -6.87 2.49 -1.20
CA ASN A 85 -6.55 3.50 -0.20
C ASN A 85 -7.12 4.85 -0.62
N TYR A 86 -7.09 5.81 0.30
CA TYR A 86 -7.67 7.12 0.12
C TYR A 86 -6.65 8.20 0.48
N ARG A 87 -6.49 9.17 -0.40
CA ARG A 87 -5.65 10.36 -0.15
C ARG A 87 -6.32 11.24 0.90
N LYS A 88 -5.57 12.23 1.38
CA LYS A 88 -6.07 13.21 2.34
C LYS A 88 -7.32 13.93 1.85
N ASP A 89 -7.42 14.20 0.54
CA ASP A 89 -8.57 14.84 -0.09
C ASP A 89 -9.77 13.91 -0.32
N GLY A 90 -9.67 12.65 0.08
CA GLY A 90 -10.71 11.63 -0.07
C GLY A 90 -10.69 10.89 -1.40
N THR A 91 -9.78 11.22 -2.32
CA THR A 91 -9.72 10.52 -3.62
C THR A 91 -9.12 9.14 -3.45
N PRO A 92 -9.73 8.10 -4.07
CA PRO A 92 -9.22 6.73 -3.97
C PRO A 92 -8.04 6.50 -4.93
N PHE A 93 -7.20 5.55 -4.55
CA PHE A 93 -6.18 5.00 -5.44
C PHE A 93 -5.94 3.52 -5.10
N TRP A 94 -5.52 2.76 -6.09
CA TRP A 94 -5.11 1.39 -5.87
C TRP A 94 -3.64 1.35 -5.49
N ASN A 95 -3.37 0.77 -4.33
CA ASN A 95 -2.05 0.69 -3.74
C ASN A 95 -1.58 -0.77 -3.73
N GLU A 96 -0.51 -1.06 -4.48
CA GLU A 96 0.20 -2.32 -4.30
C GLU A 96 1.12 -2.15 -3.10
N LEU A 97 0.71 -2.74 -1.99
CA LEU A 97 1.39 -2.63 -0.71
C LEU A 97 2.22 -3.88 -0.45
N SER A 98 3.52 -3.70 -0.32
CA SER A 98 4.46 -4.73 0.14
C SER A 98 4.85 -4.44 1.58
N ILE A 99 4.66 -5.40 2.46
CA ILE A 99 5.02 -5.29 3.87
C ILE A 99 6.07 -6.35 4.19
N THR A 100 7.16 -5.95 4.82
CA THR A 100 8.23 -6.84 5.25
C THR A 100 8.55 -6.59 6.71
N PRO A 101 8.47 -7.61 7.58
CA PRO A 101 8.88 -7.47 8.97
C PRO A 101 10.40 -7.48 9.08
N VAL A 102 10.92 -6.64 9.97
CA VAL A 102 12.35 -6.58 10.30
C VAL A 102 12.48 -6.56 11.82
N PHE A 103 13.17 -7.56 12.36
CA PHE A 103 13.51 -7.58 13.77
C PHE A 103 14.88 -6.94 13.98
N ASN A 104 14.92 -5.92 14.83
CA ASN A 104 16.16 -5.22 15.18
C ASN A 104 16.68 -5.76 16.51
N GLU A 105 17.80 -6.48 16.45
CA GLU A 105 18.41 -7.05 17.65
C GLU A 105 18.92 -6.00 18.64
N ALA A 106 19.33 -4.84 18.15
CA ALA A 106 19.87 -3.77 18.99
C ALA A 106 18.86 -3.24 20.01
N ASP A 107 17.59 -3.06 19.60
CA ASP A 107 16.53 -2.56 20.46
C ASP A 107 15.48 -3.62 20.81
N GLN A 108 15.59 -4.84 20.25
CA GLN A 108 14.66 -5.96 20.45
C GLN A 108 13.23 -5.64 19.99
N LEU A 109 13.08 -4.77 18.99
CA LEU A 109 11.80 -4.37 18.44
C LEU A 109 11.58 -4.94 17.04
N THR A 110 10.32 -5.18 16.70
CA THR A 110 9.91 -5.53 15.35
C THR A 110 9.41 -4.30 14.63
N TYR A 111 9.95 -4.08 13.42
CA TYR A 111 9.53 -3.03 12.51
C TYR A 111 8.89 -3.64 11.28
N PHE A 112 7.98 -2.91 10.65
CA PHE A 112 7.44 -3.26 9.34
C PHE A 112 7.85 -2.20 8.33
N ILE A 113 8.42 -2.66 7.22
CA ILE A 113 8.74 -1.80 6.09
C ILE A 113 7.59 -1.92 5.10
N GLY A 114 6.91 -0.82 4.82
CA GLY A 114 5.84 -0.74 3.84
C GLY A 114 6.32 -0.03 2.58
N ILE A 115 6.16 -0.67 1.42
CA ILE A 115 6.42 -0.04 0.13
C ILE A 115 5.11 0.08 -0.60
N GLN A 116 4.74 1.31 -0.96
CA GLN A 116 3.51 1.65 -1.64
C GLN A 116 3.79 1.98 -3.10
N LYS A 117 3.09 1.32 -3.99
CA LYS A 117 3.13 1.64 -5.41
C LYS A 117 1.72 1.93 -5.92
N ASN A 118 1.53 3.10 -6.52
CA ASN A 118 0.26 3.46 -7.14
C ASN A 118 0.07 2.65 -8.43
N VAL A 119 -0.88 1.72 -8.41
CA VAL A 119 -1.21 0.86 -9.55
C VAL A 119 -2.60 1.15 -10.10
N THR A 120 -3.11 2.35 -9.85
CA THR A 120 -4.46 2.76 -10.29
C THR A 120 -4.60 2.66 -11.81
N ALA A 121 -3.63 3.14 -12.56
CA ALA A 121 -3.67 3.07 -14.03
C ALA A 121 -3.72 1.62 -14.53
N GLU A 122 -2.96 0.73 -13.92
CA GLU A 122 -2.90 -0.69 -14.28
C GLU A 122 -4.22 -1.40 -13.93
N VAL A 123 -4.77 -1.12 -12.74
CA VAL A 123 -6.05 -1.70 -12.31
C VAL A 123 -7.18 -1.20 -13.20
N ASP A 124 -7.24 0.10 -13.47
CA ASP A 124 -8.27 0.69 -14.34
C ASP A 124 -8.19 0.12 -15.74
N ALA A 125 -6.98 -0.04 -16.29
CA ALA A 125 -6.77 -0.64 -17.62
C ALA A 125 -7.26 -2.09 -17.65
N LEU A 126 -6.97 -2.89 -16.64
CA LEU A 126 -7.42 -4.27 -16.55
C LEU A 126 -8.95 -4.34 -16.46
N GLN A 127 -9.58 -3.51 -15.64
CA GLN A 127 -11.04 -3.44 -15.53
C GLN A 127 -11.67 -3.03 -16.88
N ARG A 128 -11.03 -2.12 -17.62
CA ARG A 128 -11.52 -1.71 -18.95
C ARG A 128 -11.43 -2.85 -19.95
N VAL A 129 -10.34 -3.62 -19.94
CA VAL A 129 -10.19 -4.81 -20.78
C VAL A 129 -11.28 -5.83 -20.48
N GLU A 130 -11.52 -6.13 -19.20
CA GLU A 130 -12.56 -7.07 -18.77
C GLU A 130 -13.97 -6.62 -19.21
N ALA A 131 -14.26 -5.32 -19.08
CA ALA A 131 -15.53 -4.75 -19.53
C ALA A 131 -15.71 -4.88 -21.05
N LEU A 132 -14.67 -4.60 -21.82
CA LEU A 132 -14.70 -4.72 -23.27
C LEU A 132 -14.86 -6.18 -23.73
N GLU A 133 -14.20 -7.11 -23.07
CA GLU A 133 -14.35 -8.55 -23.35
C GLU A 133 -15.77 -9.03 -23.08
N ALA A 134 -16.40 -8.57 -21.98
CA ALA A 134 -17.79 -8.88 -21.65
C ALA A 134 -18.74 -8.31 -22.72
N GLU A 135 -18.51 -7.08 -23.17
CA GLU A 135 -19.30 -6.44 -24.23
C GLU A 135 -19.18 -7.20 -25.55
N ILE A 136 -17.96 -7.63 -25.91
CA ILE A 136 -17.74 -8.45 -27.11
C ILE A 136 -18.51 -9.77 -27.03
N ARG A 137 -18.45 -10.46 -25.90
CA ARG A 137 -19.20 -11.70 -25.69
C ARG A 137 -20.71 -11.49 -25.86
N GLU A 138 -21.25 -10.41 -25.32
CA GLU A 138 -22.65 -10.06 -25.44
C GLU A 138 -23.06 -9.79 -26.90
N LEU A 139 -22.26 -8.99 -27.60
CA LEU A 139 -22.51 -8.69 -29.02
C LEU A 139 -22.44 -9.94 -29.91
N LYS A 140 -21.48 -10.82 -29.66
CA LYS A 140 -21.39 -12.11 -30.39
C LYS A 140 -22.60 -12.98 -30.13
N ALA A 141 -23.10 -13.04 -28.91
CA ALA A 141 -24.29 -13.79 -28.59
C ALA A 141 -25.54 -13.24 -29.30
N LYS A 142 -25.68 -11.92 -29.38
CA LYS A 142 -26.79 -11.28 -30.15
C LYS A 142 -26.69 -11.58 -31.64
N LEU A 143 -25.48 -11.55 -32.23
CA LEU A 143 -25.31 -11.89 -33.63
C LEU A 143 -25.62 -13.35 -33.94
N ALA A 144 -25.36 -14.26 -33.00
CA ALA A 144 -25.65 -15.68 -33.19
C ALA A 144 -27.14 -16.01 -33.13
N GLN A 145 -27.98 -15.09 -32.61
CA GLN A 145 -29.44 -15.24 -32.52
C GLN A 145 -30.17 -14.82 -33.81
N ASN A 146 -29.51 -14.16 -34.71
CA ASN A 146 -30.10 -13.68 -36.00
C ASN A 146 -29.93 -14.67 -37.13
#